data_71d09bbe0993f37f756213fdcfe52316
#
_entry.id   71d09bbe0993f37f756213fdcfe52316
#
_cell.length_a   1.000
_cell.length_b   1.000
_cell.length_c   1.000
_cell.angle_alpha   90.00
_cell.angle_beta   90.00
_cell.angle_gamma   90.00
#
_symmetry.space_group_name_H-M   'P 1'
#
loop_
_entity.id
_entity.type
_entity.pdbx_description
1 polymer ?
#
loop_
_entity_poly.entity_id
_entity_poly.type
_entity_poly.pdbx_seq_one_letter_code
_entity_poly.pdbx_strand_id
1 'polypeptide(L)'
;DMSRVELPMMFNLHHPLNLEVIGPEAQRDNMQSAAYRVIWGFLRKCPASKVRFCIFDPKEGGGSVRMLSNFVNKMPDSYKKAVTQMSRTEELLSCLKELEGQTLDFIRDRPDYDDLLDYNAHNPRRTEAITLLMLYDFPLNADARCLELLSSVMQKGNKCGIYVILCRNTAVEVASSYDHVDEKLAELEKNCVQIECKENGFALLPYHLSVRLIEKPDAGQLEKFAVEYHKAVEKLNVQSIHFEEILPPEPFQGSTAKVLKLPMGIGDGDSVVSMVFGEGTSHHGLIGGGTGGGKSTLLHTLIMSSMMN
;
A
#
# COMPACT_ATOMS: atom_id res chain seq x y z
N ASP A 1 -4.69 -40.47 -13.84
CA ASP A 1 -4.18 -39.70 -14.97
C ASP A 1 -3.09 -38.73 -14.47
N MET A 2 -1.82 -39.14 -14.60
CA MET A 2 -0.65 -38.36 -14.14
C MET A 2 -0.25 -37.27 -15.15
N SER A 3 -1.10 -36.86 -16.06
CA SER A 3 -0.77 -35.94 -17.15
C SER A 3 -0.92 -34.44 -16.83
N ARG A 4 -1.41 -34.07 -15.65
CA ARG A 4 -1.51 -32.65 -15.23
C ARG A 4 -1.07 -32.48 -13.79
N VAL A 5 0.11 -31.90 -13.60
CA VAL A 5 0.57 -31.43 -12.31
C VAL A 5 0.24 -29.93 -12.23
N GLU A 6 -0.64 -29.56 -11.28
CA GLU A 6 -0.89 -28.15 -10.96
C GLU A 6 0.06 -27.70 -9.85
N LEU A 7 0.90 -26.72 -10.13
CA LEU A 7 1.80 -26.13 -9.14
C LEU A 7 1.29 -24.74 -8.77
N PRO A 8 1.22 -24.42 -7.47
CA PRO A 8 0.88 -23.06 -7.06
C PRO A 8 1.98 -22.10 -7.51
N MET A 9 1.62 -21.01 -8.19
CA MET A 9 2.50 -19.91 -8.46
C MET A 9 2.45 -18.97 -7.27
N MET A 10 3.55 -18.86 -6.54
CA MET A 10 3.68 -17.97 -5.41
C MET A 10 4.56 -16.78 -5.77
N PHE A 11 4.13 -15.59 -5.37
CA PHE A 11 4.89 -14.37 -5.52
C PHE A 11 5.59 -14.05 -4.20
N ASN A 12 6.89 -13.84 -4.26
CA ASN A 12 7.65 -13.35 -3.12
C ASN A 12 7.65 -11.81 -3.13
N LEU A 13 6.97 -11.22 -2.17
CA LEU A 13 6.83 -9.75 -2.08
C LEU A 13 8.13 -9.03 -1.66
N HIS A 14 9.14 -9.74 -1.16
CA HIS A 14 10.47 -9.17 -0.88
C HIS A 14 11.30 -8.90 -2.15
N HIS A 15 10.88 -9.41 -3.29
CA HIS A 15 11.53 -9.13 -4.57
C HIS A 15 10.67 -8.19 -5.42
N PRO A 16 11.27 -7.44 -6.36
CA PRO A 16 10.50 -6.65 -7.31
C PRO A 16 9.50 -7.56 -8.03
N LEU A 17 8.23 -7.38 -7.72
CA LEU A 17 7.16 -8.12 -8.34
C LEU A 17 6.29 -7.17 -9.12
N ASN A 18 6.57 -7.07 -10.40
CA ASN A 18 5.67 -6.40 -11.31
C ASN A 18 5.00 -7.45 -12.18
N LEU A 19 3.73 -7.25 -12.44
CA LEU A 19 2.93 -8.13 -13.26
C LEU A 19 2.51 -7.41 -14.52
N GLU A 20 2.72 -8.02 -15.66
CA GLU A 20 2.19 -7.54 -16.92
C GLU A 20 1.18 -8.56 -17.47
N VAL A 21 -0.05 -8.10 -17.67
CA VAL A 21 -1.12 -8.85 -18.30
C VAL A 21 -1.26 -8.33 -19.72
N ILE A 22 -0.92 -9.17 -20.70
CA ILE A 22 -0.78 -8.76 -22.11
C ILE A 22 -1.94 -9.33 -22.93
N GLY A 23 -2.52 -8.52 -23.80
CA GLY A 23 -3.53 -9.00 -24.75
C GLY A 23 -3.95 -7.94 -25.75
N PRO A 24 -4.66 -8.34 -26.81
CA PRO A 24 -5.26 -7.40 -27.76
C PRO A 24 -6.48 -6.70 -27.16
N GLU A 25 -6.96 -5.63 -27.81
CA GLU A 25 -8.16 -4.88 -27.40
C GLU A 25 -9.38 -5.80 -27.15
N ALA A 26 -9.55 -6.84 -27.99
CA ALA A 26 -10.64 -7.81 -27.83
C ALA A 26 -10.60 -8.58 -26.49
N GLN A 27 -9.45 -8.62 -25.81
CA GLN A 27 -9.27 -9.28 -24.51
C GLN A 27 -9.20 -8.28 -23.33
N ARG A 28 -9.54 -7.02 -23.55
CA ARG A 28 -9.48 -5.95 -22.54
C ARG A 28 -10.21 -6.32 -21.24
N ASP A 29 -11.42 -6.87 -21.34
CA ASP A 29 -12.20 -7.26 -20.17
C ASP A 29 -11.55 -8.43 -19.41
N ASN A 30 -10.92 -9.36 -20.11
CA ASN A 30 -10.19 -10.46 -19.50
C ASN A 30 -8.93 -9.97 -18.79
N MET A 31 -8.18 -9.03 -19.39
CA MET A 31 -7.02 -8.40 -18.75
C MET A 31 -7.43 -7.65 -17.47
N GLN A 32 -8.50 -6.86 -17.52
CA GLN A 32 -9.03 -6.18 -16.34
C GLN A 32 -9.51 -7.16 -15.28
N SER A 33 -10.15 -8.25 -15.69
CA SER A 33 -10.58 -9.31 -14.79
C SER A 33 -9.38 -9.99 -14.11
N ALA A 34 -8.28 -10.21 -14.84
CA ALA A 34 -7.05 -10.76 -14.28
C ALA A 34 -6.46 -9.81 -13.20
N ALA A 35 -6.32 -8.53 -13.53
CA ALA A 35 -5.85 -7.51 -12.59
C ALA A 35 -6.74 -7.44 -11.34
N TYR A 36 -8.06 -7.48 -11.48
CA TYR A 36 -8.98 -7.50 -10.36
C TYR A 36 -8.79 -8.73 -9.44
N ARG A 37 -8.53 -9.91 -10.02
CA ARG A 37 -8.24 -11.12 -9.21
C ARG A 37 -6.98 -10.98 -8.38
N VAL A 38 -5.97 -10.27 -8.90
CA VAL A 38 -4.75 -9.94 -8.14
C VAL A 38 -5.09 -9.01 -6.97
N ILE A 39 -5.85 -7.92 -7.21
CA ILE A 39 -6.34 -7.03 -6.14
C ILE A 39 -7.06 -7.83 -5.06
N TRP A 40 -7.96 -8.72 -5.47
CA TRP A 40 -8.72 -9.58 -4.56
C TRP A 40 -7.79 -10.46 -3.70
N GLY A 41 -6.73 -10.98 -4.30
CA GLY A 41 -5.69 -11.73 -3.59
C GLY A 41 -5.02 -10.90 -2.50
N PHE A 42 -4.63 -9.67 -2.80
CA PHE A 42 -4.02 -8.75 -1.83
C PHE A 42 -4.99 -8.37 -0.71
N LEU A 43 -6.22 -7.99 -1.03
CA LEU A 43 -7.25 -7.64 -0.04
C LEU A 43 -7.52 -8.77 0.97
N ARG A 44 -7.43 -10.03 0.53
CA ARG A 44 -7.66 -11.19 1.38
C ARG A 44 -6.45 -11.57 2.25
N LYS A 45 -5.24 -11.19 1.84
CA LYS A 45 -3.99 -11.63 2.48
C LYS A 45 -3.34 -10.54 3.32
N CYS A 46 -3.52 -9.29 2.95
CA CYS A 46 -2.97 -8.17 3.70
C CYS A 46 -3.93 -7.74 4.82
N PRO A 47 -3.41 -7.23 5.92
CA PRO A 47 -4.23 -6.66 6.98
C PRO A 47 -5.16 -5.56 6.44
N ALA A 48 -6.33 -5.42 7.01
CA ALA A 48 -7.29 -4.39 6.62
C ALA A 48 -6.63 -3.00 6.72
N SER A 49 -6.99 -2.10 5.81
CA SER A 49 -6.40 -0.75 5.66
C SER A 49 -4.90 -0.68 5.32
N LYS A 50 -4.23 -1.80 5.08
CA LYS A 50 -2.79 -1.84 4.76
C LYS A 50 -2.52 -2.06 3.27
N VAL A 51 -3.49 -1.77 2.41
CA VAL A 51 -3.35 -1.76 0.95
C VAL A 51 -3.88 -0.45 0.41
N ARG A 52 -3.07 0.25 -0.37
CA ARG A 52 -3.45 1.44 -1.15
C ARG A 52 -3.50 1.08 -2.62
N PHE A 53 -4.34 1.79 -3.37
CA PHE A 53 -4.51 1.59 -4.80
C PHE A 53 -4.32 2.90 -5.55
N CYS A 54 -3.39 2.90 -6.50
CA CYS A 54 -3.24 3.95 -7.51
C CYS A 54 -3.67 3.34 -8.85
N ILE A 55 -4.77 3.82 -9.43
CA ILE A 55 -5.38 3.24 -10.61
C ILE A 55 -5.37 4.26 -11.72
N PHE A 56 -4.69 3.93 -12.81
CA PHE A 56 -4.72 4.69 -14.04
C PHE A 56 -5.61 3.98 -15.08
N ASP A 57 -6.73 4.59 -15.45
CA ASP A 57 -7.68 4.09 -16.45
C ASP A 57 -8.00 5.20 -17.48
N PRO A 58 -7.20 5.30 -18.55
CA PRO A 58 -7.33 6.38 -19.53
C PRO A 58 -8.62 6.32 -20.37
N LYS A 59 -9.28 5.17 -20.45
CA LYS A 59 -10.54 5.00 -21.18
C LYS A 59 -11.78 5.17 -20.31
N GLU A 60 -11.61 5.35 -19.00
CA GLU A 60 -12.65 5.50 -17.99
C GLU A 60 -13.79 4.45 -18.04
N GLY A 61 -14.05 3.77 -16.95
CA GLY A 61 -15.24 2.94 -16.80
C GLY A 61 -15.10 1.45 -17.04
N GLY A 62 -13.89 0.89 -16.89
CA GLY A 62 -13.69 -0.58 -16.87
C GLY A 62 -14.48 -1.26 -15.74
N GLY A 63 -15.00 -2.46 -16.02
CA GLY A 63 -15.78 -3.24 -15.04
C GLY A 63 -15.02 -3.49 -13.73
N SER A 64 -13.70 -3.70 -13.81
CA SER A 64 -12.83 -3.93 -12.64
C SER A 64 -12.65 -2.68 -11.78
N VAL A 65 -12.54 -1.51 -12.38
CA VAL A 65 -12.48 -0.23 -11.65
C VAL A 65 -13.79 0.02 -10.92
N ARG A 66 -14.94 -0.23 -11.58
CA ARG A 66 -16.27 -0.13 -10.94
C ARG A 66 -16.43 -1.07 -9.76
N MET A 67 -15.93 -2.31 -9.86
CA MET A 67 -16.02 -3.28 -8.75
C MET A 67 -15.22 -2.83 -7.54
N LEU A 68 -14.00 -2.30 -7.75
CA LEU A 68 -13.19 -1.75 -6.67
C LEU A 68 -13.84 -0.49 -6.08
N SER A 69 -14.36 0.41 -6.92
CA SER A 69 -15.09 1.61 -6.47
C SER A 69 -16.31 1.24 -5.62
N ASN A 70 -17.07 0.24 -6.02
CA ASN A 70 -18.22 -0.25 -5.23
C ASN A 70 -17.80 -0.83 -3.87
N PHE A 71 -16.66 -1.53 -3.81
CA PHE A 71 -16.10 -2.00 -2.55
C PHE A 71 -15.66 -0.82 -1.67
N VAL A 72 -14.89 0.12 -2.22
CA VAL A 72 -14.37 1.29 -1.48
C VAL A 72 -15.49 2.21 -0.99
N ASN A 73 -16.57 2.38 -1.76
CA ASN A 73 -17.73 3.19 -1.33
C ASN A 73 -18.43 2.64 -0.08
N LYS A 74 -18.25 1.36 0.23
CA LYS A 74 -18.76 0.73 1.46
C LYS A 74 -17.80 0.87 2.64
N MET A 75 -16.61 1.41 2.44
CA MET A 75 -15.60 1.56 3.47
C MET A 75 -15.75 2.91 4.22
N PRO A 76 -15.21 3.01 5.45
CA PRO A 76 -15.11 4.28 6.17
C PRO A 76 -14.38 5.35 5.35
N ASP A 77 -14.67 6.64 5.59
CA ASP A 77 -14.05 7.75 4.86
C ASP A 77 -12.52 7.79 4.99
N SER A 78 -11.99 7.29 6.10
CA SER A 78 -10.54 7.11 6.31
C SER A 78 -9.92 6.18 5.26
N TYR A 79 -10.63 5.13 4.86
CA TYR A 79 -10.16 4.17 3.85
C TYR A 79 -10.36 4.66 2.42
N LYS A 80 -11.37 5.49 2.16
CA LYS A 80 -11.63 6.03 0.81
C LYS A 80 -10.41 6.76 0.24
N LYS A 81 -9.61 7.37 1.11
CA LYS A 81 -8.34 8.03 0.74
C LYS A 81 -7.25 7.05 0.29
N ALA A 82 -7.43 5.74 0.51
CA ALA A 82 -6.48 4.72 0.07
C ALA A 82 -6.61 4.38 -1.42
N VAL A 83 -7.56 4.98 -2.15
CA VAL A 83 -7.75 4.74 -3.59
C VAL A 83 -7.65 6.06 -4.33
N THR A 84 -6.65 6.14 -5.20
CA THR A 84 -6.45 7.25 -6.14
C THR A 84 -6.79 6.76 -7.54
N GLN A 85 -7.72 7.44 -8.22
CA GLN A 85 -8.07 7.16 -9.61
C GLN A 85 -7.56 8.28 -10.50
N MET A 86 -7.00 7.91 -11.65
CA MET A 86 -6.37 8.81 -12.61
C MET A 86 -6.77 8.40 -14.02
N SER A 87 -6.94 9.37 -14.91
CA SER A 87 -7.26 9.14 -16.33
C SER A 87 -6.37 9.94 -17.29
N ARG A 88 -5.70 10.98 -16.78
CA ARG A 88 -4.88 11.90 -17.57
C ARG A 88 -3.40 11.69 -17.30
N THR A 89 -2.57 11.95 -18.32
CA THR A 89 -1.10 11.82 -18.26
C THR A 89 -0.49 12.61 -17.12
N GLU A 90 -0.96 13.83 -16.85
CA GLU A 90 -0.44 14.70 -15.79
C GLU A 90 -0.71 14.12 -14.39
N GLU A 91 -1.84 13.48 -14.20
CA GLU A 91 -2.21 12.81 -12.96
C GLU A 91 -1.32 11.59 -12.73
N LEU A 92 -1.09 10.77 -13.77
CA LEU A 92 -0.16 9.63 -13.72
C LEU A 92 1.26 10.11 -13.41
N LEU A 93 1.74 11.15 -14.09
CA LEU A 93 3.07 11.71 -13.89
C LEU A 93 3.26 12.21 -12.45
N SER A 94 2.24 12.88 -11.89
CA SER A 94 2.26 13.35 -10.50
C SER A 94 2.32 12.17 -9.51
N CYS A 95 1.51 11.14 -9.73
CA CYS A 95 1.50 9.93 -8.92
C CYS A 95 2.86 9.20 -8.97
N LEU A 96 3.44 9.01 -10.17
CA LEU A 96 4.73 8.33 -10.32
C LEU A 96 5.87 9.08 -9.62
N LYS A 97 5.87 10.43 -9.66
CA LYS A 97 6.85 11.25 -8.92
C LYS A 97 6.69 11.08 -7.40
N GLU A 98 5.45 11.04 -6.92
CA GLU A 98 5.17 10.82 -5.51
C GLU A 98 5.66 9.45 -5.06
N LEU A 99 5.37 8.39 -5.82
CA LEU A 99 5.80 7.02 -5.51
C LEU A 99 7.33 6.87 -5.58
N GLU A 100 8.00 7.50 -6.54
CA GLU A 100 9.47 7.54 -6.59
C GLU A 100 10.03 8.27 -5.37
N GLY A 101 9.47 9.42 -4.99
CA GLY A 101 9.85 10.16 -3.80
C GLY A 101 9.70 9.33 -2.53
N GLN A 102 8.56 8.67 -2.34
CA GLN A 102 8.32 7.76 -1.21
C GLN A 102 9.37 6.64 -1.15
N THR A 103 9.75 6.07 -2.30
CA THR A 103 10.78 5.03 -2.38
C THR A 103 12.15 5.55 -1.93
N LEU A 104 12.55 6.72 -2.40
CA LEU A 104 13.83 7.33 -2.06
C LEU A 104 13.87 7.74 -0.58
N ASP A 105 12.77 8.29 -0.06
CA ASP A 105 12.65 8.65 1.36
C ASP A 105 12.74 7.41 2.26
N PHE A 106 12.04 6.32 1.90
CA PHE A 106 12.13 5.06 2.65
C PHE A 106 13.56 4.53 2.72
N ILE A 107 14.26 4.47 1.57
CA ILE A 107 15.64 3.97 1.50
C ILE A 107 16.59 4.85 2.32
N ARG A 108 16.39 6.18 2.30
CA ARG A 108 17.23 7.13 3.03
C ARG A 108 17.00 7.09 4.54
N ASP A 109 15.72 7.08 4.94
CA ASP A 109 15.33 7.31 6.32
C ASP A 109 15.26 6.01 7.13
N ARG A 110 15.30 4.85 6.46
CA ARG A 110 15.19 3.51 7.08
C ARG A 110 16.24 2.52 6.55
N PRO A 111 17.53 2.86 6.65
CA PRO A 111 18.61 2.03 6.09
C PRO A 111 18.78 0.68 6.78
N ASP A 112 18.24 0.53 7.99
CA ASP A 112 18.36 -0.69 8.81
C ASP A 112 17.36 -1.80 8.40
N TYR A 113 16.42 -1.51 7.50
CA TYR A 113 15.42 -2.46 7.03
C TYR A 113 15.63 -2.81 5.57
N ASP A 114 15.48 -4.09 5.26
CA ASP A 114 15.62 -4.59 3.88
C ASP A 114 14.53 -4.05 2.95
N ASP A 115 13.29 -4.01 3.44
CA ASP A 115 12.11 -3.48 2.73
C ASP A 115 10.98 -3.12 3.71
N LEU A 116 9.83 -2.66 3.17
CA LEU A 116 8.65 -2.30 3.95
C LEU A 116 8.07 -3.47 4.75
N LEU A 117 8.15 -4.70 4.25
CA LEU A 117 7.62 -5.86 4.96
C LEU A 117 8.48 -6.19 6.17
N ASP A 118 9.79 -6.09 6.01
CA ASP A 118 10.74 -6.22 7.11
C ASP A 118 10.53 -5.12 8.16
N TYR A 119 10.37 -3.86 7.72
CA TYR A 119 10.00 -2.76 8.62
C TYR A 119 8.69 -3.05 9.37
N ASN A 120 7.65 -3.50 8.67
CA ASN A 120 6.35 -3.81 9.27
C ASN A 120 6.43 -4.98 10.27
N ALA A 121 7.28 -5.98 10.01
CA ALA A 121 7.48 -7.10 10.92
C ALA A 121 8.11 -6.66 12.25
N HIS A 122 9.05 -5.72 12.20
CA HIS A 122 9.70 -5.16 13.38
C HIS A 122 8.89 -4.05 14.08
N ASN A 123 7.90 -3.45 13.37
CA ASN A 123 7.09 -2.35 13.89
C ASN A 123 5.57 -2.66 13.81
N PRO A 124 5.06 -3.69 14.50
CA PRO A 124 3.69 -4.17 14.34
C PRO A 124 2.63 -3.13 14.69
N ARG A 125 2.94 -2.16 15.54
CA ARG A 125 2.01 -1.07 15.92
C ARG A 125 1.97 0.06 14.88
N ARG A 126 2.98 0.16 14.02
CA ARG A 126 3.15 1.25 13.03
C ARG A 126 3.31 0.73 11.62
N THR A 127 2.70 -0.40 11.34
CA THR A 127 2.76 -0.96 10.00
C THR A 127 2.27 0.04 8.96
N GLU A 128 3.03 0.19 7.89
CA GLU A 128 2.65 1.01 6.73
C GLU A 128 1.96 0.16 5.66
N ALA A 129 1.19 0.83 4.81
CA ALA A 129 0.43 0.16 3.76
C ALA A 129 1.30 -0.08 2.54
N ILE A 130 1.12 -1.23 1.90
CA ILE A 130 1.63 -1.48 0.56
C ILE A 130 0.80 -0.70 -0.46
N THR A 131 1.39 -0.39 -1.61
CA THR A 131 0.73 0.32 -2.71
C THR A 131 0.70 -0.55 -3.96
N LEU A 132 -0.47 -0.76 -4.53
CA LEU A 132 -0.66 -1.36 -5.84
C LEU A 132 -0.89 -0.26 -6.87
N LEU A 133 0.07 -0.08 -7.78
CA LEU A 133 -0.06 0.80 -8.93
C LEU A 133 -0.55 -0.02 -10.12
N MET A 134 -1.70 0.35 -10.66
CA MET A 134 -2.35 -0.36 -11.75
C MET A 134 -2.53 0.56 -12.94
N LEU A 135 -2.02 0.14 -14.10
CA LEU A 135 -2.17 0.86 -15.36
C LEU A 135 -3.00 0.02 -16.33
N TYR A 136 -4.22 0.47 -16.61
CA TYR A 136 -5.08 -0.14 -17.63
C TYR A 136 -4.80 0.44 -19.01
N ASP A 137 -5.03 -0.37 -20.05
CA ASP A 137 -4.80 0.01 -21.45
C ASP A 137 -3.39 0.55 -21.73
N PHE A 138 -2.41 0.13 -20.91
CA PHE A 138 -1.01 0.55 -21.09
C PHE A 138 -0.50 0.17 -22.48
N PRO A 139 0.22 1.05 -23.20
CA PRO A 139 0.79 2.33 -22.79
C PRO A 139 -0.04 3.58 -23.16
N LEU A 140 -1.37 3.48 -23.32
CA LEU A 140 -2.22 4.62 -23.66
C LEU A 140 -2.05 5.78 -22.65
N ASN A 141 -1.84 6.99 -23.18
CA ASN A 141 -1.61 8.21 -22.39
C ASN A 141 -0.39 8.15 -21.43
N ALA A 142 0.56 7.21 -21.67
CA ALA A 142 1.85 7.22 -21.01
C ALA A 142 2.90 7.86 -21.95
N ASP A 143 3.43 9.01 -21.55
CA ASP A 143 4.52 9.66 -22.29
C ASP A 143 5.90 9.10 -21.87
N ALA A 144 6.95 9.55 -22.55
CA ALA A 144 8.33 9.12 -22.27
C ALA A 144 8.75 9.33 -20.82
N ARG A 145 8.33 10.42 -20.20
CA ARG A 145 8.66 10.75 -18.81
C ARG A 145 7.91 9.83 -17.84
N CYS A 146 6.68 9.47 -18.16
CA CYS A 146 5.95 8.45 -17.43
C CYS A 146 6.67 7.10 -17.48
N LEU A 147 7.20 6.69 -18.67
CA LEU A 147 7.94 5.44 -18.81
C LEU A 147 9.25 5.44 -18.00
N GLU A 148 9.97 6.57 -17.96
CA GLU A 148 11.19 6.70 -17.14
C GLU A 148 10.92 6.54 -15.64
N LEU A 149 9.93 7.26 -15.14
CA LEU A 149 9.55 7.17 -13.72
C LEU A 149 8.96 5.80 -13.39
N LEU A 150 8.17 5.23 -14.29
CA LEU A 150 7.62 3.89 -14.13
C LEU A 150 8.73 2.85 -14.03
N SER A 151 9.78 2.93 -14.88
CA SER A 151 10.96 2.06 -14.79
C SER A 151 11.64 2.17 -13.43
N SER A 152 11.87 3.40 -12.92
CA SER A 152 12.44 3.64 -11.60
C SER A 152 11.60 3.02 -10.47
N VAL A 153 10.28 3.23 -10.51
CA VAL A 153 9.33 2.66 -9.53
C VAL A 153 9.30 1.14 -9.61
N MET A 154 9.32 0.55 -10.81
CA MET A 154 9.31 -0.91 -10.99
C MET A 154 10.59 -1.59 -10.49
N GLN A 155 11.74 -0.91 -10.57
CA GLN A 155 13.03 -1.45 -10.13
C GLN A 155 13.23 -1.35 -8.62
N LYS A 156 12.74 -0.30 -7.98
CA LYS A 156 13.07 0.04 -6.57
C LYS A 156 11.87 0.11 -5.64
N GLY A 157 10.66 0.27 -6.20
CA GLY A 157 9.45 0.53 -5.42
C GLY A 157 9.09 -0.58 -4.43
N ASN A 158 9.48 -1.83 -4.71
CA ASN A 158 9.28 -2.93 -3.77
C ASN A 158 9.94 -2.68 -2.40
N LYS A 159 11.02 -1.86 -2.35
CA LYS A 159 11.67 -1.49 -1.10
C LYS A 159 10.71 -0.75 -0.16
N CYS A 160 9.82 0.07 -0.68
CA CYS A 160 8.77 0.71 0.12
C CYS A 160 7.36 0.10 -0.12
N GLY A 161 7.30 -1.15 -0.57
CA GLY A 161 6.07 -1.91 -0.73
C GLY A 161 5.20 -1.48 -1.92
N ILE A 162 5.79 -0.91 -2.97
CA ILE A 162 5.08 -0.56 -4.21
C ILE A 162 5.22 -1.71 -5.21
N TYR A 163 4.08 -2.18 -5.73
CA TYR A 163 3.99 -3.24 -6.74
C TYR A 163 3.17 -2.76 -7.92
N VAL A 164 3.63 -3.06 -9.13
CA VAL A 164 3.04 -2.55 -10.36
C VAL A 164 2.33 -3.65 -11.14
N ILE A 165 1.13 -3.36 -11.62
CA ILE A 165 0.33 -4.23 -12.47
C ILE A 165 0.01 -3.47 -13.76
N LEU A 166 0.55 -3.94 -14.88
CA LEU A 166 0.31 -3.39 -16.20
C LEU A 166 -0.71 -4.26 -16.93
N CYS A 167 -1.78 -3.67 -17.44
CA CYS A 167 -2.68 -4.29 -18.42
C CYS A 167 -2.28 -3.76 -19.80
N ARG A 168 -1.38 -4.48 -20.49
CA ARG A 168 -0.83 -4.06 -21.75
C ARG A 168 -1.74 -4.41 -22.91
N ASN A 169 -2.21 -3.38 -23.58
CA ASN A 169 -2.96 -3.52 -24.81
C ASN A 169 -2.04 -3.49 -26.01
N THR A 170 -1.88 -4.62 -26.71
CA THR A 170 -0.96 -4.75 -27.85
C THR A 170 -1.40 -3.97 -29.09
N ALA A 171 -2.63 -3.46 -29.13
CA ALA A 171 -3.13 -2.60 -30.20
C ALA A 171 -2.82 -1.11 -29.99
N VAL A 172 -2.27 -0.74 -28.82
CA VAL A 172 -1.93 0.65 -28.48
C VAL A 172 -0.43 0.87 -28.65
N GLU A 173 -0.08 1.84 -29.46
CA GLU A 173 1.29 2.32 -29.63
C GLU A 173 1.53 3.53 -28.72
N VAL A 174 2.76 3.68 -28.24
CA VAL A 174 3.18 4.91 -27.55
C VAL A 174 3.25 6.04 -28.56
N ALA A 175 2.78 7.23 -28.20
CA ALA A 175 2.86 8.41 -29.07
C ALA A 175 4.33 8.66 -29.50
N SER A 176 4.59 8.57 -30.79
CA SER A 176 5.88 8.36 -31.43
C SER A 176 6.79 9.59 -31.53
N SER A 177 6.71 10.56 -30.65
CA SER A 177 7.65 11.70 -30.65
C SER A 177 8.97 11.43 -29.91
N TYR A 178 9.19 10.20 -29.46
CA TYR A 178 10.32 9.83 -28.61
C TYR A 178 11.18 8.76 -29.27
N ASP A 179 12.46 9.06 -29.45
CA ASP A 179 13.47 8.07 -29.87
C ASP A 179 13.66 7.05 -28.74
N HIS A 180 13.72 5.75 -29.04
CA HIS A 180 13.97 4.64 -28.11
C HIS A 180 12.78 4.20 -27.21
N VAL A 181 11.52 4.48 -27.58
CA VAL A 181 10.33 4.00 -26.84
C VAL A 181 10.32 2.47 -26.73
N ASP A 182 10.63 1.77 -27.83
CA ASP A 182 10.63 0.30 -27.85
C ASP A 182 11.67 -0.30 -26.91
N GLU A 183 12.84 0.34 -26.78
CA GLU A 183 13.88 -0.08 -25.85
C GLU A 183 13.41 0.09 -24.40
N LYS A 184 12.72 1.19 -24.09
CA LYS A 184 12.17 1.44 -22.75
C LYS A 184 11.03 0.49 -22.40
N LEU A 185 10.14 0.20 -23.35
CA LEU A 185 9.11 -0.81 -23.15
C LEU A 185 9.72 -2.19 -22.88
N ALA A 186 10.72 -2.58 -23.68
CA ALA A 186 11.45 -3.84 -23.47
C ALA A 186 12.18 -3.91 -22.11
N GLU A 187 12.63 -2.76 -21.59
CA GLU A 187 13.21 -2.67 -20.23
C GLU A 187 12.14 -2.90 -19.15
N LEU A 188 10.95 -2.28 -19.29
CA LEU A 188 9.84 -2.50 -18.38
C LEU A 188 9.40 -3.96 -18.37
N GLU A 189 9.28 -4.58 -19.54
CA GLU A 189 8.91 -5.99 -19.72
C GLU A 189 9.85 -6.94 -18.98
N LYS A 190 11.17 -6.68 -19.01
CA LYS A 190 12.17 -7.50 -18.29
C LYS A 190 11.98 -7.49 -16.77
N ASN A 191 11.33 -6.46 -16.25
CA ASN A 191 11.03 -6.32 -14.82
C ASN A 191 9.65 -6.88 -14.44
N CYS A 192 8.97 -7.57 -15.36
CA CYS A 192 7.62 -8.11 -15.14
C CYS A 192 7.58 -9.63 -15.24
N VAL A 193 6.72 -10.22 -14.44
CA VAL A 193 6.13 -11.53 -14.74
C VAL A 193 5.01 -11.30 -15.76
N GLN A 194 5.10 -11.94 -16.92
CA GLN A 194 4.19 -11.71 -18.03
C GLN A 194 3.13 -12.81 -18.14
N ILE A 195 1.87 -12.42 -18.19
CA ILE A 195 0.71 -13.31 -18.40
C ILE A 195 -0.01 -12.86 -19.66
N GLU A 196 -0.04 -13.72 -20.66
CA GLU A 196 -0.77 -13.51 -21.91
C GLU A 196 -2.24 -13.89 -21.74
N CYS A 197 -3.17 -12.99 -22.07
CA CYS A 197 -4.59 -13.26 -22.19
C CYS A 197 -4.90 -13.90 -23.54
N LYS A 198 -5.47 -15.12 -23.51
CA LYS A 198 -5.97 -15.85 -24.67
C LYS A 198 -7.49 -15.93 -24.63
N GLU A 199 -8.11 -16.32 -25.75
CA GLU A 199 -9.57 -16.50 -25.80
C GLU A 199 -10.07 -17.49 -24.74
N ASN A 200 -9.30 -18.53 -24.45
CA ASN A 200 -9.69 -19.62 -23.56
C ASN A 200 -8.79 -19.69 -22.30
N GLY A 201 -8.32 -18.55 -21.76
CA GLY A 201 -7.55 -18.56 -20.52
C GLY A 201 -6.31 -17.68 -20.53
N PHE A 202 -5.35 -18.07 -19.71
CA PHE A 202 -4.14 -17.30 -19.49
C PHE A 202 -2.91 -18.19 -19.66
N ALA A 203 -1.81 -17.61 -20.16
CA ALA A 203 -0.55 -18.33 -20.29
C ALA A 203 0.61 -17.49 -19.71
N LEU A 204 1.50 -18.14 -18.95
CA LEU A 204 2.72 -17.54 -18.43
C LEU A 204 3.79 -17.51 -19.53
N LEU A 205 4.32 -16.33 -19.83
CA LEU A 205 5.41 -16.14 -20.77
C LEU A 205 6.77 -16.24 -20.06
N PRO A 206 7.84 -16.62 -20.78
CA PRO A 206 7.89 -17.02 -22.21
C PRO A 206 7.51 -18.48 -22.48
N TYR A 207 7.22 -19.25 -21.44
CA TYR A 207 7.06 -20.71 -21.54
C TYR A 207 5.69 -21.15 -22.05
N HIS A 208 4.74 -20.22 -22.25
CA HIS A 208 3.34 -20.47 -22.62
C HIS A 208 2.62 -21.51 -21.73
N LEU A 209 3.03 -21.58 -20.45
CA LEU A 209 2.39 -22.46 -19.48
C LEU A 209 0.98 -21.97 -19.15
N SER A 210 -0.01 -22.85 -19.20
CA SER A 210 -1.38 -22.50 -18.82
C SER A 210 -1.44 -22.07 -17.36
N VAL A 211 -2.04 -20.93 -17.09
CA VAL A 211 -2.22 -20.37 -15.75
C VAL A 211 -3.70 -20.33 -15.40
N ARG A 212 -4.05 -20.86 -14.23
CA ARG A 212 -5.37 -20.67 -13.63
C ARG A 212 -5.28 -19.59 -12.54
N LEU A 213 -5.91 -18.46 -12.80
CA LEU A 213 -5.99 -17.39 -11.80
C LEU A 213 -6.97 -17.76 -10.68
N ILE A 214 -6.79 -17.18 -9.49
CA ILE A 214 -7.75 -17.32 -8.39
C ILE A 214 -9.16 -16.93 -8.87
N GLU A 215 -10.17 -17.55 -8.32
CA GLU A 215 -11.55 -17.27 -8.72
C GLU A 215 -11.95 -15.84 -8.34
N LYS A 216 -12.70 -15.21 -9.23
CA LYS A 216 -13.31 -13.92 -8.99
C LYS A 216 -14.44 -14.11 -7.97
N PRO A 217 -14.52 -13.28 -6.91
CA PRO A 217 -15.63 -13.37 -5.97
C PRO A 217 -16.95 -13.07 -6.67
N ASP A 218 -17.98 -13.79 -6.32
CA ASP A 218 -19.35 -13.41 -6.68
C ASP A 218 -19.82 -12.19 -5.87
N ALA A 219 -20.96 -11.63 -6.25
CA ALA A 219 -21.49 -10.44 -5.59
C ALA A 219 -21.79 -10.65 -4.09
N GLY A 220 -22.27 -11.84 -3.71
CA GLY A 220 -22.57 -12.17 -2.32
C GLY A 220 -21.31 -12.36 -1.47
N GLN A 221 -20.28 -12.96 -2.04
CA GLN A 221 -18.96 -13.10 -1.39
C GLN A 221 -18.32 -11.73 -1.19
N LEU A 222 -18.38 -10.85 -2.20
CA LEU A 222 -17.84 -9.49 -2.12
C LEU A 222 -18.59 -8.65 -1.06
N GLU A 223 -19.91 -8.79 -0.97
CA GLU A 223 -20.73 -8.11 0.02
C GLU A 223 -20.35 -8.51 1.45
N LYS A 224 -20.29 -9.82 1.73
CA LYS A 224 -19.87 -10.34 3.04
C LYS A 224 -18.48 -9.87 3.41
N PHE A 225 -17.54 -9.99 2.49
CA PHE A 225 -16.17 -9.53 2.69
C PHE A 225 -16.09 -8.03 2.96
N ALA A 226 -16.85 -7.20 2.24
CA ALA A 226 -16.89 -5.75 2.45
C ALA A 226 -17.36 -5.40 3.86
N VAL A 227 -18.38 -6.09 4.39
CA VAL A 227 -18.87 -5.87 5.77
C VAL A 227 -17.81 -6.26 6.79
N GLU A 228 -17.14 -7.39 6.63
CA GLU A 228 -16.09 -7.85 7.54
C GLU A 228 -14.87 -6.94 7.50
N TYR A 229 -14.46 -6.54 6.28
CA TYR A 229 -13.34 -5.64 6.08
C TYR A 229 -13.59 -4.25 6.66
N HIS A 230 -14.81 -3.71 6.49
CA HIS A 230 -15.24 -2.45 7.10
C HIS A 230 -15.06 -2.48 8.63
N LYS A 231 -15.60 -3.52 9.30
CA LYS A 231 -15.45 -3.69 10.75
C LYS A 231 -13.98 -3.80 11.17
N ALA A 232 -13.16 -4.47 10.38
CA ALA A 232 -11.73 -4.59 10.65
C ALA A 232 -11.02 -3.23 10.53
N VAL A 233 -11.36 -2.42 9.51
CA VAL A 233 -10.81 -1.05 9.33
C VAL A 233 -11.22 -0.15 10.50
N GLU A 234 -12.49 -0.17 10.91
CA GLU A 234 -12.95 0.61 12.06
C GLU A 234 -12.21 0.25 13.35
N LYS A 235 -12.02 -1.06 13.59
CA LYS A 235 -11.29 -1.55 14.77
C LYS A 235 -9.82 -1.11 14.77
N LEU A 236 -9.17 -1.03 13.61
CA LEU A 236 -7.78 -0.58 13.49
C LEU A 236 -7.64 0.94 13.66
N ASN A 237 -8.69 1.72 13.32
CA ASN A 237 -8.70 3.17 13.53
C ASN A 237 -8.82 3.56 15.02
N VAL A 238 -9.21 2.63 15.88
CA VAL A 238 -9.21 2.79 17.33
C VAL A 238 -7.89 2.21 17.87
N GLN A 239 -6.78 2.88 17.61
CA GLN A 239 -5.54 2.59 18.32
C GLN A 239 -5.65 3.15 19.75
N SER A 240 -6.06 2.33 20.69
CA SER A 240 -5.94 2.66 22.11
C SER A 240 -4.62 2.09 22.62
N ILE A 241 -3.73 2.97 23.03
CA ILE A 241 -2.58 2.60 23.86
C ILE A 241 -3.12 2.50 25.29
N HIS A 242 -3.01 1.33 25.90
CA HIS A 242 -3.40 1.16 27.29
C HIS A 242 -2.39 1.88 28.20
N PHE A 243 -2.89 2.50 29.25
CA PHE A 243 -2.06 3.30 30.16
C PHE A 243 -0.90 2.48 30.77
N GLU A 244 -1.17 1.20 31.05
CA GLU A 244 -0.19 0.25 31.58
C GLU A 244 1.02 0.04 30.66
N GLU A 245 0.85 0.24 29.37
CA GLU A 245 1.92 0.04 28.37
C GLU A 245 2.97 1.16 28.39
N ILE A 246 2.62 2.33 28.95
CA ILE A 246 3.53 3.48 29.05
C ILE A 246 4.13 3.64 30.46
N LEU A 247 3.64 2.89 31.43
CA LEU A 247 4.16 2.94 32.79
C LEU A 247 5.54 2.28 32.88
N PRO A 248 6.40 2.74 33.83
CA PRO A 248 7.62 2.02 34.15
C PRO A 248 7.30 0.64 34.70
N PRO A 249 8.18 -0.37 34.50
CA PRO A 249 7.95 -1.74 34.99
C PRO A 249 7.72 -1.82 36.49
N GLU A 250 8.35 -0.92 37.26
CA GLU A 250 8.19 -0.78 38.71
C GLU A 250 7.77 0.66 39.02
N PRO A 251 6.50 0.87 39.42
CA PRO A 251 6.04 2.20 39.81
C PRO A 251 6.63 2.63 41.15
N PHE A 252 6.67 3.95 41.40
CA PHE A 252 7.14 4.59 42.64
C PHE A 252 8.65 4.43 42.93
N GLN A 253 9.46 4.11 41.92
CA GLN A 253 10.93 3.99 42.06
C GLN A 253 11.67 5.31 41.68
N GLY A 254 10.97 6.24 41.02
CA GLY A 254 11.56 7.49 40.56
C GLY A 254 11.71 8.54 41.65
N SER A 255 12.70 9.42 41.52
CA SER A 255 12.83 10.61 42.35
C SER A 255 12.43 11.85 41.55
N THR A 256 11.41 12.56 42.00
CA THR A 256 10.91 13.81 41.39
C THR A 256 11.60 15.06 41.97
N ALA A 257 12.61 14.89 42.82
CA ALA A 257 13.25 16.02 43.55
C ALA A 257 13.93 17.04 42.61
N LYS A 258 14.39 16.64 41.43
CA LYS A 258 15.08 17.50 40.45
C LYS A 258 14.38 17.52 39.08
N VAL A 259 13.88 16.39 38.65
CA VAL A 259 13.28 16.21 37.33
C VAL A 259 12.02 15.38 37.47
N LEU A 260 10.93 15.89 36.89
CA LEU A 260 9.67 15.15 36.77
C LEU A 260 9.53 14.65 35.34
N LYS A 261 9.62 13.33 35.14
CA LYS A 261 9.51 12.67 33.85
C LYS A 261 8.16 11.95 33.76
N LEU A 262 7.26 12.45 32.93
CA LEU A 262 5.87 11.94 32.81
C LEU A 262 5.71 11.15 31.50
N PRO A 263 5.59 9.83 31.54
CA PRO A 263 5.18 9.03 30.39
C PRO A 263 3.83 9.52 29.85
N MET A 264 3.74 9.74 28.53
CA MET A 264 2.53 10.25 27.90
C MET A 264 2.08 9.50 26.66
N GLY A 265 2.91 8.62 26.13
CA GLY A 265 2.59 7.85 24.93
C GLY A 265 3.75 7.00 24.45
N ILE A 266 3.55 6.35 23.32
CA ILE A 266 4.56 5.55 22.63
C ILE A 266 5.02 6.29 21.39
N GLY A 267 6.31 6.47 21.24
CA GLY A 267 7.00 7.11 20.13
C GLY A 267 7.47 6.13 19.06
N ASP A 268 8.39 6.54 18.20
CA ASP A 268 8.99 5.70 17.17
C ASP A 268 9.80 4.56 17.80
N GLY A 269 9.74 3.36 17.19
CA GLY A 269 10.42 2.17 17.70
C GLY A 269 9.88 1.68 19.05
N ASP A 270 8.56 1.82 19.29
CA ASP A 270 7.90 1.42 20.56
C ASP A 270 8.48 2.07 21.82
N SER A 271 9.25 3.15 21.68
CA SER A 271 9.82 3.87 22.81
C SER A 271 8.78 4.71 23.54
N VAL A 272 8.80 4.69 24.88
CA VAL A 272 7.92 5.52 25.70
C VAL A 272 8.37 6.99 25.58
N VAL A 273 7.47 7.84 25.07
CA VAL A 273 7.66 9.29 25.03
C VAL A 273 7.19 9.90 26.35
N SER A 274 8.05 10.72 26.94
CA SER A 274 7.76 11.38 28.22
C SER A 274 7.87 12.89 28.11
N MET A 275 7.01 13.61 28.84
CA MET A 275 7.17 15.02 29.09
C MET A 275 8.10 15.21 30.30
N VAL A 276 9.09 16.06 30.18
CA VAL A 276 10.12 16.27 31.21
C VAL A 276 10.03 17.70 31.74
N PHE A 277 9.90 17.85 33.05
CA PHE A 277 9.91 19.12 33.76
C PHE A 277 11.08 19.19 34.74
N GLY A 278 11.64 20.40 34.90
CA GLY A 278 12.76 20.65 35.84
C GLY A 278 14.14 20.51 35.25
N GLU A 279 14.28 20.15 33.96
CA GLU A 279 15.53 20.14 33.26
C GLU A 279 15.76 21.46 32.53
N GLY A 280 16.85 22.13 32.80
CA GLY A 280 17.17 23.47 32.22
C GLY A 280 16.07 24.48 32.53
N THR A 281 15.43 25.05 31.49
CA THR A 281 14.37 26.08 31.58
C THR A 281 12.96 25.50 31.42
N SER A 282 12.82 24.16 31.34
CA SER A 282 11.53 23.48 31.05
C SER A 282 10.69 23.28 32.31
N HIS A 283 10.06 24.36 32.75
CA HIS A 283 9.23 24.38 33.97
C HIS A 283 7.71 24.46 33.68
N HIS A 284 7.36 24.78 32.43
CA HIS A 284 5.96 24.97 32.02
C HIS A 284 5.69 24.27 30.69
N GLY A 285 4.47 23.79 30.50
CA GLY A 285 4.01 23.19 29.25
C GLY A 285 2.66 23.79 28.82
N LEU A 286 2.47 23.99 27.53
CA LEU A 286 1.21 24.41 26.93
C LEU A 286 0.62 23.30 26.09
N ILE A 287 -0.64 22.92 26.38
CA ILE A 287 -1.39 21.91 25.61
C ILE A 287 -2.51 22.62 24.84
N GLY A 288 -2.38 22.67 23.52
CA GLY A 288 -3.37 23.28 22.63
C GLY A 288 -4.09 22.22 21.78
N GLY A 289 -5.34 22.49 21.42
CA GLY A 289 -6.12 21.63 20.52
C GLY A 289 -7.60 21.97 20.51
N GLY A 290 -8.31 21.58 19.46
CA GLY A 290 -9.78 21.76 19.33
C GLY A 290 -10.59 20.92 20.31
N THR A 291 -11.90 21.14 20.34
CA THR A 291 -12.86 20.33 21.13
C THR A 291 -12.83 18.89 20.59
N GLY A 292 -12.79 17.89 21.48
CA GLY A 292 -12.67 16.47 21.12
C GLY A 292 -11.25 16.01 20.76
N GLY A 293 -10.23 16.90 20.73
CA GLY A 293 -8.84 16.59 20.40
C GLY A 293 -8.02 15.86 21.48
N GLY A 294 -8.65 15.27 22.49
CA GLY A 294 -7.96 14.44 23.50
C GLY A 294 -7.21 15.22 24.59
N LYS A 295 -7.36 16.56 24.71
CA LYS A 295 -6.66 17.35 25.74
C LYS A 295 -6.90 16.86 27.16
N SER A 296 -8.16 16.58 27.51
CA SER A 296 -8.52 16.08 28.85
C SER A 296 -7.95 14.68 29.09
N THR A 297 -7.95 13.81 28.07
CA THR A 297 -7.35 12.48 28.15
C THR A 297 -5.84 12.60 28.43
N LEU A 298 -5.12 13.45 27.66
CA LEU A 298 -3.71 13.69 27.88
C LEU A 298 -3.41 14.22 29.27
N LEU A 299 -4.23 15.18 29.78
CA LEU A 299 -4.07 15.70 31.14
C LEU A 299 -4.28 14.59 32.20
N HIS A 300 -5.29 13.75 32.05
CA HIS A 300 -5.48 12.60 32.94
C HIS A 300 -4.30 11.63 32.87
N THR A 301 -3.78 11.33 31.68
CA THR A 301 -2.57 10.52 31.51
C THR A 301 -1.39 11.11 32.27
N LEU A 302 -1.12 12.40 32.12
CA LEU A 302 -0.02 13.08 32.82
C LEU A 302 -0.20 13.08 34.34
N ILE A 303 -1.41 13.31 34.83
CA ILE A 303 -1.71 13.27 36.28
C ILE A 303 -1.47 11.86 36.81
N MET A 304 -2.04 10.85 36.17
CA MET A 304 -1.86 9.45 36.59
C MET A 304 -0.39 9.02 36.51
N SER A 305 0.34 9.41 35.44
CA SER A 305 1.78 9.17 35.31
C SER A 305 2.58 9.84 36.43
N SER A 306 2.19 11.06 36.86
CA SER A 306 2.86 11.75 37.97
C SER A 306 2.64 11.10 39.32
N MET A 307 1.50 10.40 39.50
CA MET A 307 1.18 9.67 40.74
C MET A 307 1.91 8.32 40.80
N MET A 308 2.31 7.77 39.67
CA MET A 308 2.94 6.43 39.56
C MET A 308 4.47 6.48 39.44
N ASN A 309 5.05 7.69 39.30
CA ASN A 309 6.50 7.90 39.09
C ASN A 309 7.30 8.10 40.46
#